data_3e68117c7b703f31b42a699db15746d8
#
_entry.id   3e68117c7b703f31b42a699db15746d8
#
_cell.length_a   1.000
_cell.length_b   1.000
_cell.length_c   1.000
_cell.angle_alpha   90.00
_cell.angle_beta   90.00
_cell.angle_gamma   90.00
#
_symmetry.space_group_name_H-M   'P 1'
#
loop_
_entity.id
_entity.type
_entity.pdbx_description
1 polymer ?
#
loop_
_entity_poly.entity_id
_entity_poly.type
_entity_poly.pdbx_seq_one_letter_code
_entity_poly.pdbx_strand_id
1 'polypeptide(L)'
;RRLRALRLLVEQDKREQEEKQLPNRMSEWQKVQCKVVRNLTENEKVVYIDSANLQVRGGISNERVMRQAAARFVENLQKAPYNLSAAEAKKALKEVSPLNSRTIDKALSIQNDLNPDLRRLLDEEFLNRAECETYLRLTLEEQARAAAVFLKIAALDPRSHERRAIKDALTTAMLDVAVERRSMQERESVFAAALQNAQDAIGQAKTQENKAAAVDKDHNFISAKLPTTARKLRKIAAAKNIEAKIRSYTAEDRKAMSDQMQELIAAAQELKTLIDAVE
;
A
#
# COMPACT_ATOMS: atom_id res chain seq x y z
N ARG A 1 18.83 7.08 13.74
CA ARG A 1 18.66 5.61 13.78
C ARG A 1 19.85 4.93 14.49
N ARG A 2 21.11 5.21 14.14
CA ARG A 2 22.30 4.59 14.78
C ARG A 2 22.38 4.85 16.28
N LEU A 3 22.16 6.09 16.73
CA LEU A 3 22.11 6.42 18.17
C LEU A 3 20.99 5.68 18.91
N ARG A 4 19.84 5.47 18.27
CA ARG A 4 18.75 4.67 18.87
C ARG A 4 19.12 3.20 18.96
N ALA A 5 19.77 2.65 17.95
CA ALA A 5 20.27 1.27 17.97
C ALA A 5 21.32 1.08 19.07
N LEU A 6 22.27 2.01 19.21
CA LEU A 6 23.27 1.99 20.30
C LEU A 6 22.63 2.07 21.69
N ARG A 7 21.59 2.92 21.88
CA ARG A 7 20.86 2.99 23.14
C ARG A 7 20.17 1.66 23.47
N LEU A 8 19.55 1.02 22.46
CA LEU A 8 18.92 -0.30 22.65
C LEU A 8 19.95 -1.38 23.00
N LEU A 9 21.13 -1.36 22.36
CA LEU A 9 22.21 -2.28 22.70
C LEU A 9 22.73 -2.06 24.12
N VAL A 10 22.88 -0.80 24.54
CA VAL A 10 23.25 -0.48 25.94
C VAL A 10 22.22 -0.95 26.95
N GLU A 11 20.92 -0.80 26.63
CA GLU A 11 19.84 -1.29 27.50
C GLU A 11 19.80 -2.81 27.53
N GLN A 12 20.04 -3.48 26.41
CA GLN A 12 20.10 -4.94 26.32
C GLN A 12 21.30 -5.48 27.10
N ASP A 13 22.49 -4.89 26.92
CA ASP A 13 23.71 -5.23 27.65
C ASP A 13 23.53 -5.07 29.18
N LYS A 14 22.84 -4.01 29.63
CA LYS A 14 22.50 -3.84 31.06
C LYS A 14 21.67 -5.00 31.61
N ARG A 15 20.61 -5.38 30.90
CA ARG A 15 19.73 -6.49 31.29
C ARG A 15 20.49 -7.81 31.34
N GLU A 16 21.30 -8.10 30.31
CA GLU A 16 22.10 -9.32 30.25
C GLU A 16 23.19 -9.37 31.35
N GLN A 17 23.74 -8.20 31.73
CA GLN A 17 24.69 -8.12 32.84
C GLN A 17 24.04 -8.39 34.20
N GLU A 18 22.84 -7.84 34.43
CA GLU A 18 22.07 -8.07 35.64
C GLU A 18 21.64 -9.54 35.77
N GLU A 19 21.23 -10.18 34.67
CA GLU A 19 20.78 -11.57 34.65
C GLU A 19 21.92 -12.60 34.69
N LYS A 20 23.06 -12.32 34.03
CA LYS A 20 24.13 -13.32 33.81
C LYS A 20 25.44 -13.02 34.55
N GLN A 21 25.51 -11.96 35.34
CA GLN A 21 26.73 -11.48 36.01
C GLN A 21 27.95 -11.33 35.09
N LEU A 22 27.75 -10.89 33.85
CA LEU A 22 28.80 -10.73 32.86
C LEU A 22 29.59 -9.42 33.08
N PRO A 23 30.86 -9.33 32.62
CA PRO A 23 31.65 -8.12 32.76
C PRO A 23 31.05 -6.94 32.03
N ASN A 24 31.14 -5.75 32.63
CA ASN A 24 30.57 -4.52 32.13
C ASN A 24 31.25 -4.01 30.82
N ARG A 25 30.62 -4.17 29.66
CA ARG A 25 31.06 -3.65 28.37
C ARG A 25 30.55 -2.25 28.07
N MET A 26 29.84 -1.61 28.98
CA MET A 26 29.25 -0.28 28.75
C MET A 26 30.25 0.79 28.32
N SER A 27 31.52 0.67 28.74
CA SER A 27 32.58 1.58 28.34
C SER A 27 32.89 1.54 26.82
N GLU A 28 32.69 0.40 26.17
CA GLU A 28 32.91 0.23 24.74
C GLU A 28 31.83 0.93 23.89
N TRP A 29 30.60 1.01 24.39
CA TRP A 29 29.46 1.60 23.68
C TRP A 29 29.19 3.07 24.03
N GLN A 30 29.84 3.60 25.07
CA GLN A 30 29.63 4.98 25.53
C GLN A 30 30.35 6.03 24.65
N LYS A 31 31.37 5.64 23.90
CA LYS A 31 32.14 6.56 23.06
C LYS A 31 31.99 6.20 21.60
N VAL A 32 31.27 7.05 20.85
CA VAL A 32 31.14 6.93 19.40
C VAL A 32 31.95 8.02 18.77
N GLN A 33 32.88 7.67 17.87
CA GLN A 33 33.55 8.65 17.04
C GLN A 33 32.53 9.35 16.14
N CYS A 34 32.40 10.65 16.29
CA CYS A 34 31.53 11.46 15.44
C CYS A 34 32.27 12.72 14.95
N LYS A 35 32.03 13.05 13.69
CA LYS A 35 32.48 14.33 13.12
C LYS A 35 31.40 15.36 13.42
N VAL A 36 31.74 16.36 14.24
CA VAL A 36 30.84 17.47 14.54
C VAL A 36 31.13 18.60 13.55
N VAL A 37 30.14 18.94 12.74
CA VAL A 37 30.19 20.10 11.85
C VAL A 37 29.27 21.18 12.48
N ARG A 38 29.81 22.39 12.67
CA ARG A 38 29.10 23.50 13.34
C ARG A 38 28.83 24.62 12.33
N ASN A 39 27.90 25.49 12.70
CA ASN A 39 27.57 26.72 11.96
C ASN A 39 27.05 26.48 10.54
N LEU A 40 26.38 25.35 10.29
CA LEU A 40 25.69 25.10 9.03
C LEU A 40 24.31 25.74 9.03
N THR A 41 23.97 26.40 7.94
CA THR A 41 22.59 26.77 7.61
C THR A 41 21.71 25.54 7.47
N GLU A 42 20.39 25.69 7.51
CA GLU A 42 19.48 24.54 7.31
C GLU A 42 19.70 23.86 5.94
N ASN A 43 19.95 24.65 4.91
CA ASN A 43 20.22 24.14 3.57
C ASN A 43 21.52 23.31 3.51
N GLU A 44 22.59 23.81 4.12
CA GLU A 44 23.87 23.08 4.21
C GLU A 44 23.74 21.79 5.02
N LYS A 45 22.93 21.78 6.08
CA LYS A 45 22.64 20.57 6.85
C LYS A 45 21.98 19.50 5.98
N VAL A 46 20.99 19.88 5.17
CA VAL A 46 20.29 18.94 4.28
C VAL A 46 21.24 18.40 3.22
N VAL A 47 22.03 19.27 2.56
CA VAL A 47 23.03 18.88 1.57
C VAL A 47 24.05 17.93 2.18
N TYR A 48 24.57 18.21 3.38
CA TYR A 48 25.52 17.35 4.07
C TYR A 48 24.93 15.98 4.41
N ILE A 49 23.70 15.93 4.92
CA ILE A 49 23.00 14.68 5.26
C ILE A 49 22.72 13.84 4.01
N ASP A 50 22.21 14.46 2.95
CA ASP A 50 21.91 13.76 1.71
C ASP A 50 23.19 13.29 1.01
N SER A 51 24.26 14.09 0.99
CA SER A 51 25.58 13.70 0.51
C SER A 51 26.10 12.46 1.25
N ALA A 52 26.11 12.49 2.59
CA ALA A 52 26.56 11.36 3.39
C ALA A 52 25.69 10.10 3.18
N ASN A 53 24.38 10.25 2.99
CA ASN A 53 23.48 9.14 2.68
C ASN A 53 23.75 8.56 1.28
N LEU A 54 23.99 9.40 0.29
CA LEU A 54 24.29 8.99 -1.08
C LEU A 54 25.64 8.29 -1.19
N GLN A 55 26.67 8.78 -0.47
CA GLN A 55 28.01 8.18 -0.47
C GLN A 55 28.09 6.84 0.27
N VAL A 56 27.57 6.80 1.50
CA VAL A 56 27.72 5.63 2.40
C VAL A 56 26.79 4.48 2.01
N ARG A 57 25.70 4.79 1.35
CA ARG A 57 24.71 3.82 0.94
C ARG A 57 24.77 3.52 -0.57
N GLY A 58 25.97 3.28 -1.10
CA GLY A 58 26.16 2.76 -2.47
C GLY A 58 25.35 1.50 -2.79
N GLY A 59 24.58 1.05 -1.84
CA GLY A 59 23.49 0.10 -1.89
C GLY A 59 22.29 0.60 -1.09
N ILE A 60 21.75 1.80 -1.37
CA ILE A 60 20.41 2.13 -0.86
C ILE A 60 19.47 1.13 -1.51
N SER A 61 19.10 0.10 -0.77
CA SER A 61 18.16 -0.93 -1.20
C SER A 61 16.76 -0.36 -1.49
N ASN A 62 16.48 0.87 -1.04
CA ASN A 62 15.21 1.55 -1.25
C ASN A 62 15.37 2.66 -2.29
N GLU A 63 14.94 2.38 -3.51
CA GLU A 63 14.99 3.30 -4.65
C GLU A 63 14.23 4.62 -4.40
N ARG A 64 13.12 4.59 -3.67
CA ARG A 64 12.38 5.77 -3.25
C ARG A 64 13.24 6.74 -2.45
N VAL A 65 13.92 6.22 -1.42
CA VAL A 65 14.79 7.04 -0.55
C VAL A 65 15.93 7.64 -1.36
N MET A 66 16.50 6.88 -2.28
CA MET A 66 17.58 7.36 -3.16
C MET A 66 17.11 8.48 -4.08
N ARG A 67 15.94 8.31 -4.76
CA ARG A 67 15.39 9.34 -5.66
C ARG A 67 15.10 10.64 -4.91
N GLN A 68 14.46 10.52 -3.75
CA GLN A 68 14.12 11.68 -2.91
C GLN A 68 15.37 12.39 -2.38
N ALA A 69 16.39 11.65 -1.95
CA ALA A 69 17.66 12.24 -1.50
C ALA A 69 18.39 12.94 -2.65
N ALA A 70 18.43 12.31 -3.83
CA ALA A 70 19.06 12.89 -5.01
C ALA A 70 18.36 14.19 -5.46
N ALA A 71 17.04 14.21 -5.49
CA ALA A 71 16.28 15.40 -5.87
C ALA A 71 16.45 16.54 -4.85
N ARG A 72 16.35 16.25 -3.56
CA ARG A 72 16.59 17.25 -2.50
C ARG A 72 17.99 17.80 -2.53
N PHE A 73 18.99 16.95 -2.76
CA PHE A 73 20.38 17.37 -2.89
C PHE A 73 20.54 18.39 -4.03
N VAL A 74 20.02 18.09 -5.22
CA VAL A 74 20.07 19.01 -6.36
C VAL A 74 19.31 20.30 -6.08
N GLU A 75 18.10 20.23 -5.53
CA GLU A 75 17.27 21.39 -5.19
C GLU A 75 17.96 22.31 -4.17
N ASN A 76 18.59 21.75 -3.15
CA ASN A 76 19.23 22.54 -2.09
C ASN A 76 20.56 23.15 -2.55
N LEU A 77 21.26 22.52 -3.51
CA LEU A 77 22.44 23.13 -4.13
C LEU A 77 22.09 24.35 -5.01
N GLN A 78 20.86 24.46 -5.50
CA GLN A 78 20.39 25.63 -6.25
C GLN A 78 19.98 26.79 -5.35
N LYS A 79 19.83 26.59 -4.06
CA LYS A 79 19.50 27.60 -3.05
C LYS A 79 20.77 28.18 -2.40
N ALA A 80 20.63 29.35 -1.72
CA ALA A 80 21.69 29.91 -0.93
C ALA A 80 22.18 28.93 0.17
N PRO A 81 23.47 28.87 0.49
CA PRO A 81 24.55 29.74 0.01
C PRO A 81 25.20 29.28 -1.31
N TYR A 82 24.82 28.12 -1.85
CA TYR A 82 25.50 27.52 -3.02
C TYR A 82 25.16 28.21 -4.34
N ASN A 83 23.86 28.49 -4.58
CA ASN A 83 23.33 29.17 -5.77
C ASN A 83 23.81 28.55 -7.10
N LEU A 84 23.99 27.23 -7.15
CA LEU A 84 24.44 26.54 -8.36
C LEU A 84 23.32 26.49 -9.40
N SER A 85 23.69 26.50 -10.67
CA SER A 85 22.75 26.18 -11.74
C SER A 85 22.30 24.71 -11.65
N ALA A 86 21.17 24.38 -12.26
CA ALA A 86 20.68 23.01 -12.29
C ALA A 86 21.69 22.00 -12.88
N ALA A 87 22.46 22.42 -13.88
CA ALA A 87 23.51 21.60 -14.49
C ALA A 87 24.70 21.34 -13.54
N GLU A 88 25.15 22.38 -12.82
CA GLU A 88 26.21 22.25 -11.83
C GLU A 88 25.80 21.43 -10.62
N ALA A 89 24.60 21.64 -10.09
CA ALA A 89 24.05 20.85 -9.01
C ALA A 89 23.93 19.35 -9.37
N LYS A 90 23.49 19.06 -10.61
CA LYS A 90 23.44 17.69 -11.13
C LYS A 90 24.83 17.08 -11.33
N LYS A 91 25.81 17.87 -11.74
CA LYS A 91 27.22 17.45 -11.84
C LYS A 91 27.77 17.10 -10.45
N ALA A 92 27.55 17.95 -9.46
CA ALA A 92 27.95 17.71 -8.08
C ALA A 92 27.30 16.43 -7.50
N LEU A 93 26.03 16.16 -7.82
CA LEU A 93 25.37 14.91 -7.44
C LEU A 93 26.08 13.68 -8.04
N LYS A 94 26.50 13.75 -9.31
CA LYS A 94 27.22 12.66 -9.98
C LYS A 94 28.59 12.39 -9.39
N GLU A 95 29.26 13.41 -8.87
CA GLU A 95 30.54 13.28 -8.19
C GLU A 95 30.42 12.67 -6.78
N VAL A 96 29.32 12.95 -6.09
CA VAL A 96 29.05 12.46 -4.73
C VAL A 96 28.49 11.05 -4.73
N SER A 97 27.67 10.69 -5.71
CA SER A 97 26.98 9.41 -5.76
C SER A 97 27.82 8.32 -6.45
N PRO A 98 27.91 7.11 -5.90
CA PRO A 98 28.56 5.98 -6.55
C PRO A 98 27.76 5.40 -7.73
N LEU A 99 26.54 5.90 -7.96
CA LEU A 99 25.69 5.45 -9.06
C LEU A 99 26.17 6.02 -10.39
N ASN A 100 25.95 5.25 -11.47
CA ASN A 100 26.29 5.76 -12.80
C ASN A 100 25.35 6.92 -13.21
N SER A 101 25.87 7.80 -14.07
CA SER A 101 25.18 9.00 -14.53
C SER A 101 23.79 8.72 -15.08
N ARG A 102 23.61 7.65 -15.86
CA ARG A 102 22.31 7.27 -16.46
C ARG A 102 21.27 6.90 -15.39
N THR A 103 21.70 6.20 -14.33
CA THR A 103 20.82 5.85 -13.21
C THR A 103 20.35 7.09 -12.45
N ILE A 104 21.25 8.04 -12.22
CA ILE A 104 20.93 9.32 -11.58
C ILE A 104 19.96 10.13 -12.43
N ASP A 105 20.23 10.24 -13.73
CA ASP A 105 19.38 11.00 -14.66
C ASP A 105 17.96 10.43 -14.68
N LYS A 106 17.81 9.13 -14.78
CA LYS A 106 16.50 8.44 -14.73
C LYS A 106 15.79 8.65 -13.40
N ALA A 107 16.52 8.55 -12.28
CA ALA A 107 15.96 8.76 -10.96
C ALA A 107 15.43 10.19 -10.77
N LEU A 108 16.17 11.18 -11.25
CA LEU A 108 15.73 12.58 -11.22
C LEU A 108 14.53 12.82 -12.13
N SER A 109 14.51 12.27 -13.35
CA SER A 109 13.35 12.40 -14.24
C SER A 109 12.09 11.75 -13.63
N ILE A 110 12.19 10.56 -13.06
CA ILE A 110 11.05 9.94 -12.35
C ILE A 110 10.59 10.83 -11.19
N GLN A 111 11.51 11.43 -10.45
CA GLN A 111 11.16 12.27 -9.30
C GLN A 111 10.52 13.59 -9.70
N ASN A 112 10.96 14.21 -10.77
CA ASN A 112 10.58 15.58 -11.16
C ASN A 112 9.48 15.62 -12.22
N ASP A 113 9.53 14.69 -13.20
CA ASP A 113 8.73 14.77 -14.44
C ASP A 113 7.59 13.75 -14.45
N LEU A 114 7.62 12.71 -13.58
CA LEU A 114 6.54 11.75 -13.49
C LEU A 114 5.38 12.29 -12.65
N ASN A 115 4.15 12.03 -13.10
CA ASN A 115 2.94 12.38 -12.34
C ASN A 115 3.02 11.86 -10.89
N PRO A 116 2.63 12.67 -9.89
CA PRO A 116 2.73 12.30 -8.46
C PRO A 116 2.03 10.98 -8.09
N ASP A 117 0.88 10.69 -8.70
CA ASP A 117 0.13 9.45 -8.43
C ASP A 117 0.81 8.22 -9.02
N LEU A 118 1.39 8.32 -10.23
CA LEU A 118 2.22 7.24 -10.79
C LEU A 118 3.47 7.00 -9.94
N ARG A 119 4.07 8.07 -9.43
CA ARG A 119 5.22 7.98 -8.52
C ARG A 119 4.84 7.33 -7.20
N ARG A 120 3.64 7.62 -6.65
CA ARG A 120 3.11 6.95 -5.47
C ARG A 120 2.92 5.45 -5.73
N LEU A 121 2.33 5.07 -6.86
CA LEU A 121 2.15 3.66 -7.24
C LEU A 121 3.49 2.91 -7.43
N LEU A 122 4.54 3.60 -7.88
CA LEU A 122 5.90 3.06 -7.89
C LEU A 122 6.45 2.88 -6.47
N ASP A 123 6.21 3.85 -5.58
CA ASP A 123 6.64 3.78 -4.18
C ASP A 123 5.93 2.69 -3.37
N GLU A 124 4.71 2.32 -3.79
CA GLU A 124 3.89 1.22 -3.26
C GLU A 124 4.17 -0.14 -3.95
N GLU A 125 5.16 -0.20 -4.84
CA GLU A 125 5.57 -1.39 -5.60
C GLU A 125 4.46 -1.95 -6.53
N PHE A 126 3.41 -1.16 -6.79
CA PHE A 126 2.38 -1.52 -7.75
C PHE A 126 2.86 -1.37 -9.19
N LEU A 127 3.59 -0.30 -9.49
CA LEU A 127 4.31 -0.10 -10.75
C LEU A 127 5.79 -0.38 -10.55
N ASN A 128 6.47 -0.85 -11.59
CA ASN A 128 7.91 -1.00 -11.58
C ASN A 128 8.61 0.20 -12.24
N ARG A 129 9.92 0.27 -12.05
CA ARG A 129 10.73 1.36 -12.57
C ARG A 129 10.70 1.45 -14.10
N ALA A 130 10.76 0.32 -14.80
CA ALA A 130 10.78 0.29 -16.26
C ALA A 130 9.47 0.82 -16.86
N GLU A 131 8.34 0.48 -16.24
CA GLU A 131 7.03 1.03 -16.58
C GLU A 131 7.03 2.55 -16.42
N CYS A 132 7.51 3.05 -15.28
CA CYS A 132 7.57 4.49 -15.00
C CYS A 132 8.53 5.25 -15.94
N GLU A 133 9.68 4.66 -16.31
CA GLU A 133 10.59 5.24 -17.31
C GLU A 133 9.91 5.38 -18.70
N THR A 134 8.99 4.48 -19.01
CA THR A 134 8.22 4.57 -20.26
C THR A 134 7.15 5.64 -20.16
N TYR A 135 6.45 5.74 -19.02
CA TYR A 135 5.40 6.75 -18.81
C TYR A 135 5.93 8.19 -18.85
N LEU A 136 7.22 8.43 -18.62
CA LEU A 136 7.85 9.73 -18.85
C LEU A 136 7.78 10.21 -20.29
N ARG A 137 7.47 9.34 -21.26
CA ARG A 137 7.25 9.71 -22.68
C ARG A 137 5.82 10.15 -22.98
N LEU A 138 4.92 9.95 -22.04
CA LEU A 138 3.54 10.44 -22.11
C LEU A 138 3.51 11.91 -21.70
N THR A 139 2.57 12.66 -22.24
CA THR A 139 2.30 14.02 -21.75
C THR A 139 1.80 13.99 -20.30
N LEU A 140 1.92 15.10 -19.59
CA LEU A 140 1.43 15.19 -18.20
C LEU A 140 -0.06 14.90 -18.09
N GLU A 141 -0.85 15.27 -19.08
CA GLU A 141 -2.27 14.97 -19.14
C GLU A 141 -2.53 13.47 -19.34
N GLU A 142 -1.84 12.83 -20.29
CA GLU A 142 -1.90 11.38 -20.48
C GLU A 142 -1.47 10.63 -19.21
N GLN A 143 -0.40 11.07 -18.57
CA GLN A 143 0.06 10.50 -17.29
C GLN A 143 -1.01 10.60 -16.21
N ALA A 144 -1.69 11.75 -16.07
CA ALA A 144 -2.74 11.95 -15.08
C ALA A 144 -3.97 11.04 -15.37
N ARG A 145 -4.37 10.91 -16.62
CA ARG A 145 -5.47 10.01 -17.04
C ARG A 145 -5.11 8.54 -16.77
N ALA A 146 -3.91 8.12 -17.11
CA ALA A 146 -3.42 6.76 -16.81
C ALA A 146 -3.34 6.50 -15.30
N ALA A 147 -2.82 7.45 -14.53
CA ALA A 147 -2.75 7.35 -13.08
C ALA A 147 -4.11 7.12 -12.42
N ALA A 148 -5.14 7.84 -12.87
CA ALA A 148 -6.50 7.69 -12.35
C ALA A 148 -7.06 6.28 -12.57
N VAL A 149 -6.71 5.61 -13.67
CA VAL A 149 -7.12 4.23 -13.94
C VAL A 149 -6.28 3.24 -13.15
N PHE A 150 -4.96 3.41 -13.09
CA PHE A 150 -4.08 2.56 -12.27
C PHE A 150 -4.45 2.58 -10.78
N LEU A 151 -4.86 3.73 -10.24
CA LEU A 151 -5.35 3.83 -8.85
C LEU A 151 -6.63 2.99 -8.63
N LYS A 152 -7.54 2.96 -9.60
CA LYS A 152 -8.73 2.12 -9.54
C LYS A 152 -8.38 0.63 -9.59
N ILE A 153 -7.40 0.24 -10.41
CA ILE A 153 -6.89 -1.15 -10.48
C ILE A 153 -6.20 -1.51 -9.16
N ALA A 154 -5.40 -0.61 -8.60
CA ALA A 154 -4.71 -0.85 -7.33
C ALA A 154 -5.68 -1.07 -6.14
N ALA A 155 -6.90 -0.51 -6.23
CA ALA A 155 -7.95 -0.67 -5.23
C ALA A 155 -8.74 -1.99 -5.34
N LEU A 156 -8.54 -2.81 -6.39
CA LEU A 156 -9.09 -4.17 -6.48
C LEU A 156 -8.37 -5.12 -5.52
N ASP A 157 -8.98 -6.28 -5.23
CA ASP A 157 -8.36 -7.29 -4.36
C ASP A 157 -6.91 -7.60 -4.82
N PRO A 158 -5.91 -7.42 -3.95
CA PRO A 158 -4.51 -7.68 -4.27
C PRO A 158 -4.22 -9.10 -4.76
N ARG A 159 -5.05 -10.07 -4.41
CA ARG A 159 -4.92 -11.48 -4.76
C ARG A 159 -5.67 -11.86 -6.04
N SER A 160 -6.52 -10.98 -6.56
CA SER A 160 -7.32 -11.23 -7.74
C SER A 160 -6.43 -11.40 -8.98
N HIS A 161 -6.74 -12.40 -9.77
CA HIS A 161 -6.11 -12.62 -11.08
C HIS A 161 -6.48 -11.49 -12.05
N GLU A 162 -7.72 -11.03 -11.98
CA GLU A 162 -8.28 -9.96 -12.79
C GLU A 162 -7.50 -8.66 -12.60
N ARG A 163 -7.16 -8.30 -11.34
CA ARG A 163 -6.33 -7.11 -11.04
C ARG A 163 -5.02 -7.13 -11.81
N ARG A 164 -4.34 -8.29 -11.82
CA ARG A 164 -3.07 -8.44 -12.52
C ARG A 164 -3.26 -8.36 -14.04
N ALA A 165 -4.24 -9.09 -14.57
CA ALA A 165 -4.54 -9.10 -16.00
C ALA A 165 -4.90 -7.69 -16.54
N ILE A 166 -5.72 -6.93 -15.81
CA ILE A 166 -6.10 -5.56 -16.19
C ILE A 166 -4.87 -4.64 -16.14
N LYS A 167 -4.04 -4.75 -15.08
CA LYS A 167 -2.79 -3.98 -14.98
C LYS A 167 -1.88 -4.26 -16.16
N ASP A 168 -1.63 -5.52 -16.48
CA ASP A 168 -0.71 -5.94 -17.54
C ASP A 168 -1.21 -5.49 -18.92
N ALA A 169 -2.51 -5.61 -19.18
CA ALA A 169 -3.13 -5.13 -20.41
C ALA A 169 -3.00 -3.61 -20.58
N LEU A 170 -3.29 -2.84 -19.52
CA LEU A 170 -3.16 -1.37 -19.57
C LEU A 170 -1.68 -0.97 -19.71
N THR A 171 -0.77 -1.63 -18.99
CA THR A 171 0.68 -1.36 -19.11
C THR A 171 1.17 -1.59 -20.53
N THR A 172 0.77 -2.71 -21.17
CA THR A 172 1.14 -3.01 -22.56
C THR A 172 0.61 -1.93 -23.49
N ALA A 173 -0.65 -1.54 -23.38
CA ALA A 173 -1.23 -0.49 -24.21
C ALA A 173 -0.53 0.88 -24.00
N MET A 174 -0.16 1.23 -22.77
CA MET A 174 0.61 2.45 -22.49
C MET A 174 2.01 2.40 -23.10
N LEU A 175 2.66 1.24 -23.11
CA LEU A 175 3.95 1.02 -23.78
C LEU A 175 3.84 1.28 -25.28
N ASP A 176 2.82 0.73 -25.92
CA ASP A 176 2.57 0.91 -27.36
C ASP A 176 2.34 2.39 -27.71
N VAL A 177 1.53 3.10 -26.90
CA VAL A 177 1.29 4.55 -27.07
C VAL A 177 2.58 5.36 -26.90
N ALA A 178 3.44 4.98 -25.95
CA ALA A 178 4.67 5.73 -25.64
C ALA A 178 5.80 5.50 -26.65
N VAL A 179 5.82 4.35 -27.32
CA VAL A 179 6.96 3.91 -28.18
C VAL A 179 6.64 4.07 -29.67
N GLU A 180 5.41 3.84 -30.10
CA GLU A 180 5.07 3.85 -31.50
C GLU A 180 4.95 5.27 -32.08
N ARG A 181 5.51 5.46 -33.30
CA ARG A 181 5.38 6.70 -34.06
C ARG A 181 4.03 6.73 -34.76
N ARG A 182 3.01 7.22 -34.06
CA ARG A 182 1.66 7.44 -34.59
C ARG A 182 1.39 8.92 -34.77
N SER A 183 0.42 9.25 -35.61
CA SER A 183 -0.13 10.61 -35.64
C SER A 183 -0.76 10.94 -34.28
N MET A 184 -0.84 12.21 -33.91
CA MET A 184 -1.43 12.62 -32.61
C MET A 184 -2.87 12.12 -32.47
N GLN A 185 -3.63 12.08 -33.53
CA GLN A 185 -5.03 11.66 -33.51
C GLN A 185 -5.18 10.15 -33.31
N GLU A 186 -4.35 9.35 -33.98
CA GLU A 186 -4.29 7.88 -33.75
C GLU A 186 -3.80 7.53 -32.35
N ARG A 187 -2.80 8.26 -31.87
CA ARG A 187 -2.26 8.10 -30.52
C ARG A 187 -3.34 8.33 -29.47
N GLU A 188 -4.08 9.45 -29.55
CA GLU A 188 -5.17 9.76 -28.62
C GLU A 188 -6.30 8.72 -28.70
N SER A 189 -6.67 8.27 -29.90
CA SER A 189 -7.68 7.23 -30.07
C SER A 189 -7.29 5.92 -29.39
N VAL A 190 -6.06 5.45 -29.60
CA VAL A 190 -5.55 4.21 -28.97
C VAL A 190 -5.45 4.37 -27.46
N PHE A 191 -4.96 5.51 -26.98
CA PHE A 191 -4.86 5.82 -25.57
C PHE A 191 -6.23 5.84 -24.88
N ALA A 192 -7.20 6.55 -25.47
CA ALA A 192 -8.57 6.61 -24.94
C ALA A 192 -9.24 5.22 -24.92
N ALA A 193 -9.09 4.43 -25.98
CA ALA A 193 -9.61 3.07 -26.04
C ALA A 193 -8.99 2.17 -24.97
N ALA A 194 -7.68 2.26 -24.75
CA ALA A 194 -7.00 1.48 -23.71
C ALA A 194 -7.51 1.83 -22.30
N LEU A 195 -7.71 3.10 -22.00
CA LEU A 195 -8.29 3.54 -20.72
C LEU A 195 -9.73 3.06 -20.54
N GLN A 196 -10.56 3.14 -21.60
CA GLN A 196 -11.94 2.69 -21.56
C GLN A 196 -12.01 1.18 -21.31
N ASN A 197 -11.26 0.39 -22.06
CA ASN A 197 -11.20 -1.07 -21.88
C ASN A 197 -10.80 -1.46 -20.44
N ALA A 198 -9.82 -0.76 -19.87
CA ALA A 198 -9.42 -1.00 -18.49
C ALA A 198 -10.53 -0.62 -17.49
N GLN A 199 -11.26 0.48 -17.71
CA GLN A 199 -12.38 0.88 -16.86
C GLN A 199 -13.54 -0.11 -16.91
N ASP A 200 -13.87 -0.62 -18.08
CA ASP A 200 -14.92 -1.63 -18.26
C ASP A 200 -14.55 -2.94 -17.58
N ALA A 201 -13.29 -3.37 -17.72
CA ALA A 201 -12.78 -4.55 -17.03
C ALA A 201 -12.77 -4.38 -15.50
N ILE A 202 -12.44 -3.20 -14.97
CA ILE A 202 -12.56 -2.87 -13.54
C ILE A 202 -14.02 -3.00 -13.08
N GLY A 203 -14.97 -2.50 -13.86
CA GLY A 203 -16.40 -2.61 -13.57
C GLY A 203 -16.86 -4.06 -13.45
N GLN A 204 -16.42 -4.91 -14.39
CA GLN A 204 -16.71 -6.35 -14.39
C GLN A 204 -16.07 -7.05 -13.17
N ALA A 205 -14.78 -6.79 -12.88
CA ALA A 205 -14.08 -7.37 -11.74
C ALA A 205 -14.78 -7.02 -10.40
N LYS A 206 -15.14 -5.77 -10.18
CA LYS A 206 -15.90 -5.35 -8.98
C LYS A 206 -17.25 -6.04 -8.85
N THR A 207 -17.94 -6.25 -9.97
CA THR A 207 -19.23 -6.97 -9.97
C THR A 207 -19.04 -8.42 -9.56
N GLN A 208 -17.96 -9.07 -10.02
CA GLN A 208 -17.62 -10.45 -9.63
C GLN A 208 -17.19 -10.53 -8.17
N GLU A 209 -16.34 -9.61 -7.69
CA GLU A 209 -15.95 -9.52 -6.28
C GLU A 209 -17.15 -9.36 -5.36
N ASN A 210 -18.11 -8.49 -5.73
CA ASN A 210 -19.33 -8.29 -4.96
C ASN A 210 -20.23 -9.55 -4.92
N LYS A 211 -20.35 -10.26 -6.05
CA LYS A 211 -21.09 -11.52 -6.11
C LYS A 211 -20.42 -12.61 -5.25
N ALA A 212 -19.10 -12.75 -5.36
CA ALA A 212 -18.34 -13.71 -4.55
C ALA A 212 -18.44 -13.40 -3.05
N ALA A 213 -18.35 -12.13 -2.66
CA ALA A 213 -18.50 -11.69 -1.28
C ALA A 213 -19.92 -11.92 -0.72
N ALA A 214 -20.96 -11.83 -1.56
CA ALA A 214 -22.33 -12.15 -1.17
C ALA A 214 -22.49 -13.66 -0.92
N VAL A 215 -22.01 -14.49 -1.84
CA VAL A 215 -22.04 -15.96 -1.71
C VAL A 215 -21.28 -16.43 -0.46
N ASP A 216 -20.11 -15.84 -0.18
CA ASP A 216 -19.30 -16.20 0.99
C ASP A 216 -19.98 -15.81 2.31
N LYS A 217 -20.73 -14.69 2.35
CA LYS A 217 -21.55 -14.30 3.50
C LYS A 217 -22.69 -15.28 3.76
N ASP A 218 -23.38 -15.70 2.72
CA ASP A 218 -24.52 -16.63 2.83
C ASP A 218 -24.02 -18.02 3.23
N HIS A 219 -22.93 -18.51 2.62
CA HIS A 219 -22.29 -19.76 3.01
C HIS A 219 -21.84 -19.73 4.47
N ASN A 220 -21.22 -18.66 4.93
CA ASN A 220 -20.74 -18.52 6.31
C ASN A 220 -21.93 -18.43 7.31
N PHE A 221 -23.04 -17.81 6.91
CA PHE A 221 -24.25 -17.81 7.71
C PHE A 221 -24.82 -19.22 7.86
N ILE A 222 -24.99 -19.94 6.76
CA ILE A 222 -25.57 -21.29 6.76
C ILE A 222 -24.65 -22.28 7.49
N SER A 223 -23.35 -22.29 7.17
CA SER A 223 -22.41 -23.29 7.69
C SER A 223 -21.97 -23.10 9.14
N ALA A 224 -21.82 -21.84 9.60
CA ALA A 224 -21.25 -21.54 10.91
C ALA A 224 -22.24 -20.88 11.89
N LYS A 225 -23.01 -19.90 11.44
CA LYS A 225 -23.90 -19.11 12.33
C LYS A 225 -25.17 -19.84 12.64
N LEU A 226 -25.83 -20.48 11.67
CA LEU A 226 -27.09 -21.19 11.87
C LEU A 226 -26.98 -22.31 12.91
N PRO A 227 -25.97 -23.25 12.84
CA PRO A 227 -25.80 -24.27 13.86
C PRO A 227 -25.49 -23.71 15.24
N THR A 228 -24.75 -22.63 15.31
CA THR A 228 -24.39 -21.95 16.58
C THR A 228 -25.64 -21.34 17.22
N THR A 229 -26.51 -20.71 16.42
CA THR A 229 -27.79 -20.12 16.87
C THR A 229 -28.75 -21.21 17.35
N ALA A 230 -28.88 -22.29 16.60
CA ALA A 230 -29.70 -23.44 16.99
C ALA A 230 -29.25 -24.06 18.32
N ARG A 231 -27.91 -24.17 18.53
CA ARG A 231 -27.32 -24.66 19.79
C ARG A 231 -27.64 -23.72 20.97
N LYS A 232 -27.57 -22.39 20.74
CA LYS A 232 -27.90 -21.37 21.76
C LYS A 232 -29.38 -21.48 22.16
N LEU A 233 -30.29 -21.57 21.18
CA LEU A 233 -31.75 -21.71 21.42
C LEU A 233 -32.05 -22.98 22.22
N ARG A 234 -31.44 -24.13 21.86
CA ARG A 234 -31.60 -25.39 22.63
C ARG A 234 -31.13 -25.25 24.09
N LYS A 235 -30.00 -24.56 24.32
CA LYS A 235 -29.48 -24.31 25.68
C LYS A 235 -30.43 -23.43 26.48
N ILE A 236 -31.05 -22.42 25.87
CA ILE A 236 -32.02 -21.55 26.52
C ILE A 236 -33.29 -22.36 26.86
N ALA A 237 -33.82 -23.15 25.94
CA ALA A 237 -34.97 -23.98 26.14
C ALA A 237 -34.80 -25.05 27.24
N ALA A 238 -33.57 -25.57 27.37
CA ALA A 238 -33.21 -26.56 28.39
C ALA A 238 -32.87 -25.96 29.78
N ALA A 239 -32.88 -24.65 29.95
CA ALA A 239 -32.53 -24.02 31.22
C ALA A 239 -33.66 -24.27 32.27
N LYS A 240 -33.30 -24.80 33.45
CA LYS A 240 -34.25 -25.20 34.51
C LYS A 240 -35.22 -24.12 35.00
N ASN A 241 -34.89 -22.84 34.79
CA ASN A 241 -35.67 -21.72 35.26
C ASN A 241 -36.30 -20.90 34.12
N ILE A 242 -36.27 -21.41 32.86
CA ILE A 242 -36.77 -20.67 31.70
C ILE A 242 -38.26 -20.37 31.77
N GLU A 243 -39.06 -21.33 32.24
CA GLU A 243 -40.51 -21.13 32.39
C GLU A 243 -40.81 -20.02 33.40
N ALA A 244 -40.14 -20.02 34.55
CA ALA A 244 -40.32 -18.98 35.57
C ALA A 244 -39.94 -17.61 35.03
N LYS A 245 -38.87 -17.55 34.22
CA LYS A 245 -38.43 -16.34 33.55
C LYS A 245 -39.42 -15.85 32.51
N ILE A 246 -39.97 -16.74 31.70
CA ILE A 246 -41.01 -16.39 30.69
C ILE A 246 -42.27 -15.90 31.39
N ARG A 247 -42.65 -16.53 32.52
CA ARG A 247 -43.83 -16.09 33.30
C ARG A 247 -43.69 -14.69 33.90
N SER A 248 -42.44 -14.23 34.14
CA SER A 248 -42.17 -12.89 34.64
C SER A 248 -42.31 -11.76 33.60
N TYR A 249 -42.39 -12.08 32.30
CA TYR A 249 -42.61 -11.11 31.26
C TYR A 249 -44.10 -10.73 31.14
N THR A 250 -44.40 -9.55 30.60
CA THR A 250 -45.77 -9.13 30.35
C THR A 250 -46.45 -10.02 29.32
N ALA A 251 -47.78 -9.99 29.24
CA ALA A 251 -48.53 -10.76 28.23
C ALA A 251 -48.20 -10.30 26.81
N GLU A 252 -47.94 -9.00 26.62
CA GLU A 252 -47.54 -8.39 25.35
C GLU A 252 -46.14 -8.85 24.93
N ASP A 253 -45.18 -8.83 25.85
CA ASP A 253 -43.81 -9.31 25.58
C ASP A 253 -43.79 -10.79 25.19
N ARG A 254 -44.56 -11.62 25.91
CA ARG A 254 -44.68 -13.06 25.60
C ARG A 254 -45.27 -13.30 24.23
N LYS A 255 -46.30 -12.50 23.84
CA LYS A 255 -46.91 -12.58 22.51
C LYS A 255 -45.86 -12.18 21.43
N ALA A 256 -45.21 -11.04 21.59
CA ALA A 256 -44.20 -10.59 20.66
C ALA A 256 -43.04 -11.59 20.47
N MET A 257 -42.59 -12.23 21.57
CA MET A 257 -41.57 -13.29 21.50
C MET A 257 -42.08 -14.53 20.76
N SER A 258 -43.35 -14.90 20.97
CA SER A 258 -43.98 -16.02 20.26
C SER A 258 -44.09 -15.76 18.76
N ASP A 259 -44.52 -14.57 18.38
CA ASP A 259 -44.64 -14.16 16.97
C ASP A 259 -43.27 -14.16 16.26
N GLN A 260 -42.23 -13.60 16.90
CA GLN A 260 -40.87 -13.64 16.39
C GLN A 260 -40.29 -15.05 16.24
N MET A 261 -40.61 -15.95 17.18
CA MET A 261 -40.21 -17.37 17.08
C MET A 261 -40.95 -18.10 15.95
N GLN A 262 -42.23 -17.79 15.71
CA GLN A 262 -42.97 -18.35 14.58
C GLN A 262 -42.38 -17.90 13.24
N GLU A 263 -42.02 -16.61 13.11
CA GLU A 263 -41.38 -16.07 11.93
C GLU A 263 -40.01 -16.75 11.67
N LEU A 264 -39.20 -16.93 12.72
CA LEU A 264 -37.93 -17.64 12.63
C LEU A 264 -38.08 -19.10 12.20
N ILE A 265 -39.11 -19.79 12.70
CA ILE A 265 -39.42 -21.18 12.32
C ILE A 265 -39.84 -21.25 10.85
N ALA A 266 -40.70 -20.34 10.39
CA ALA A 266 -41.12 -20.27 9.00
C ALA A 266 -39.94 -20.05 8.06
N ALA A 267 -39.10 -19.08 8.34
CA ALA A 267 -37.91 -18.81 7.55
C ALA A 267 -36.89 -19.98 7.53
N ALA A 268 -36.75 -20.69 8.67
CA ALA A 268 -35.90 -21.88 8.75
C ALA A 268 -36.47 -23.06 7.93
N GLN A 269 -37.78 -23.18 7.87
CA GLN A 269 -38.47 -24.20 7.06
C GLN A 269 -38.33 -23.92 5.56
N GLU A 270 -38.50 -22.66 5.14
CA GLU A 270 -38.24 -22.23 3.75
C GLU A 270 -36.83 -22.54 3.32
N LEU A 271 -35.84 -22.16 4.13
CA LEU A 271 -34.42 -22.43 3.85
C LEU A 271 -34.15 -23.94 3.74
N LYS A 272 -34.74 -24.75 4.63
CA LYS A 272 -34.64 -26.21 4.56
C LYS A 272 -35.22 -26.75 3.26
N THR A 273 -36.40 -26.29 2.86
CA THR A 273 -37.01 -26.71 1.59
C THR A 273 -36.14 -26.38 0.38
N LEU A 274 -35.50 -25.21 0.39
CA LEU A 274 -34.55 -24.83 -0.67
C LEU A 274 -33.31 -25.73 -0.69
N ILE A 275 -32.78 -26.11 0.48
CA ILE A 275 -31.61 -27.01 0.58
C ILE A 275 -31.98 -28.39 0.06
N ASP A 276 -33.13 -28.92 0.49
CA ASP A 276 -33.60 -30.25 0.08
C ASP A 276 -34.00 -30.32 -1.41
N ALA A 277 -34.28 -29.18 -2.05
CA ALA A 277 -34.59 -29.10 -3.49
C ALA A 277 -33.36 -29.09 -4.41
N VAL A 278 -32.17 -28.93 -3.85
CA VAL A 278 -30.90 -28.88 -4.62
C VAL A 278 -30.23 -30.25 -4.71
N GLU A 279 -30.70 -31.27 -3.97
CA GLU A 279 -30.32 -32.67 -4.16
C GLU A 279 -30.99 -33.27 -5.42
#